data_afaef8802ee0f74e7e5dbac7aeade3f3
#
_entry.id   afaef8802ee0f74e7e5dbac7aeade3f3
#
_cell.length_a   1.000
_cell.length_b   1.000
_cell.length_c   1.000
_cell.angle_alpha   90.00
_cell.angle_beta   90.00
_cell.angle_gamma   90.00
#
_symmetry.space_group_name_H-M   'P 1'
#
loop_
_entity.id
_entity.type
_entity.pdbx_description
1 polymer ?
#
loop_
_entity_poly.entity_id
_entity_poly.type
_entity_poly.pdbx_seq_one_letter_code
_entity_poly.pdbx_strand_id
1 'polypeptide(L)'
;MIYDIVFLFVFYFILINYMYKVISFGHRCSSASFIQNLNLKTESYPFDWLVSKLDIIKDCIETRFVHFLNVNNYIIQNTESFNMTDNVKTHICNEIAQVNIYYETDIQNIQSIQTYHYKLAINHHNLNNDNDYQYYQRCINRLYELFETDIQKYYLYFHPIMGINDFQNNKENILNEFDNFNQYIIEKTKNIFGIYFILIKHNENIKSIKLKESQKYNIFVLYCNDNFVDGGGPFMGNHYIEKEEVLSILKNIFI
;
A
#
# COMPACT_ATOMS: atom_id res chain seq x y z
N MET A 1 15.49 3.92 -38.88
CA MET A 1 14.73 4.98 -38.15
C MET A 1 13.66 4.44 -37.20
N ILE A 2 12.69 3.62 -37.65
CA ILE A 2 11.66 3.06 -36.70
C ILE A 2 12.30 2.04 -35.73
N TYR A 3 13.19 1.18 -36.22
CA TYR A 3 13.88 0.20 -35.38
C TYR A 3 14.82 0.84 -34.36
N ASP A 4 15.44 1.96 -34.71
CA ASP A 4 16.33 2.70 -33.78
C ASP A 4 15.54 3.35 -32.65
N ILE A 5 14.35 3.85 -32.94
CA ILE A 5 13.44 4.44 -31.92
C ILE A 5 12.92 3.35 -30.97
N VAL A 6 12.52 2.19 -31.50
CA VAL A 6 12.06 1.06 -30.68
C VAL A 6 13.20 0.52 -29.82
N PHE A 7 14.40 0.39 -30.36
CA PHE A 7 15.58 -0.05 -29.63
C PHE A 7 15.96 0.93 -28.50
N LEU A 8 15.94 2.23 -28.77
CA LEU A 8 16.18 3.27 -27.76
C LEU A 8 15.10 3.25 -26.66
N PHE A 9 13.83 3.02 -27.03
CA PHE A 9 12.74 2.93 -26.05
C PHE A 9 12.86 1.69 -25.17
N VAL A 10 13.17 0.54 -25.74
CA VAL A 10 13.40 -0.71 -25.01
C VAL A 10 14.64 -0.61 -24.12
N PHE A 11 15.73 -0.03 -24.63
CA PHE A 11 16.96 0.18 -23.86
C PHE A 11 16.77 1.17 -22.72
N TYR A 12 16.02 2.25 -22.94
CA TYR A 12 15.64 3.22 -21.92
C TYR A 12 14.72 2.60 -20.85
N PHE A 13 13.76 1.77 -21.28
CA PHE A 13 12.87 1.03 -20.38
C PHE A 13 13.63 0.00 -19.52
N ILE A 14 14.58 -0.70 -20.13
CA ILE A 14 15.48 -1.62 -19.43
C ILE A 14 16.36 -0.85 -18.44
N LEU A 15 16.96 0.27 -18.83
CA LEU A 15 17.79 1.10 -17.96
C LEU A 15 17.01 1.64 -16.76
N ILE A 16 15.80 2.14 -16.96
CA ILE A 16 14.94 2.62 -15.85
C ILE A 16 14.65 1.50 -14.87
N ASN A 17 14.30 0.31 -15.34
CA ASN A 17 14.01 -0.85 -14.48
C ASN A 17 15.24 -1.36 -13.70
N TYR A 18 16.46 -1.04 -14.18
CA TYR A 18 17.70 -1.33 -13.45
C TYR A 18 18.13 -0.21 -12.50
N MET A 19 17.62 1.03 -12.69
CA MET A 19 18.06 2.18 -11.89
C MET A 19 17.38 2.28 -10.54
N TYR A 20 16.13 1.82 -10.39
CA TYR A 20 15.43 1.84 -9.11
C TYR A 20 14.32 0.77 -9.03
N LYS A 21 13.88 0.50 -7.80
CA LYS A 21 12.73 -0.38 -7.51
C LYS A 21 11.69 0.38 -6.72
N VAL A 22 10.40 0.11 -6.99
CA VAL A 22 9.28 0.68 -6.25
C VAL A 22 8.55 -0.43 -5.50
N ILE A 23 8.41 -0.26 -4.18
CA ILE A 23 7.84 -1.24 -3.26
C ILE A 23 6.51 -0.70 -2.72
N SER A 24 5.50 -1.54 -2.64
CA SER A 24 4.29 -1.24 -1.87
C SER A 24 4.49 -1.65 -0.42
N PHE A 25 4.21 -0.73 0.52
CA PHE A 25 4.10 -1.05 1.95
C PHE A 25 2.66 -1.01 2.48
N GLY A 26 1.67 -1.07 1.61
CA GLY A 26 0.27 -1.06 2.01
C GLY A 26 -0.25 0.39 2.03
N HIS A 27 -1.20 0.76 2.74
CA HIS A 27 -2.20 0.25 3.67
C HIS A 27 -3.19 -0.79 3.07
N ARG A 28 -3.33 -0.85 1.75
CA ARG A 28 -4.17 -1.78 0.96
C ARG A 28 -3.50 -2.06 -0.38
N CYS A 29 -4.18 -2.85 -1.20
CA CYS A 29 -3.80 -3.10 -2.59
C CYS A 29 -3.63 -1.84 -3.46
N SER A 30 -4.10 -0.69 -2.99
CA SER A 30 -4.02 0.59 -3.71
C SER A 30 -2.61 0.96 -4.11
N SER A 31 -1.64 0.89 -3.20
CA SER A 31 -0.24 1.23 -3.49
C SER A 31 0.35 0.32 -4.56
N ALA A 32 0.12 -0.99 -4.48
CA ALA A 32 0.56 -1.95 -5.48
C ALA A 32 -0.12 -1.72 -6.84
N SER A 33 -1.41 -1.37 -6.83
CA SER A 33 -2.17 -1.05 -8.04
C SER A 33 -1.61 0.19 -8.75
N PHE A 34 -1.25 1.25 -8.03
CA PHE A 34 -0.60 2.43 -8.63
C PHE A 34 0.75 2.12 -9.24
N ILE A 35 1.59 1.38 -8.53
CA ILE A 35 2.89 0.94 -9.03
C ILE A 35 2.70 0.13 -10.32
N GLN A 36 1.69 -0.73 -10.38
CA GLN A 36 1.34 -1.52 -11.57
C GLN A 36 0.83 -0.64 -12.72
N ASN A 37 -0.07 0.32 -12.44
CA ASN A 37 -0.63 1.21 -13.46
C ASN A 37 0.41 2.12 -14.13
N LEU A 38 1.50 2.41 -13.41
CA LEU A 38 2.65 3.16 -13.93
C LEU A 38 3.69 2.27 -14.62
N ASN A 39 3.46 0.97 -14.74
CA ASN A 39 4.42 -0.01 -15.24
C ASN A 39 5.74 -0.04 -14.46
N LEU A 40 5.71 0.34 -13.18
CA LEU A 40 6.86 0.33 -12.28
C LEU A 40 6.97 -0.98 -11.48
N LYS A 41 5.92 -1.82 -11.52
CA LYS A 41 5.89 -3.10 -10.81
C LYS A 41 6.64 -4.17 -11.61
N THR A 42 7.82 -4.50 -11.16
CA THR A 42 8.63 -5.57 -11.77
C THR A 42 8.47 -6.91 -11.06
N GLU A 43 8.14 -6.87 -9.76
CA GLU A 43 8.06 -8.03 -8.88
C GLU A 43 6.98 -7.81 -7.82
N SER A 44 6.56 -8.89 -7.15
CA SER A 44 5.67 -8.80 -5.99
C SER A 44 6.45 -8.87 -4.69
N TYR A 45 6.03 -8.02 -3.74
CA TYR A 45 6.56 -7.93 -2.39
C TYR A 45 5.47 -8.28 -1.35
N PRO A 46 5.83 -8.59 -0.09
CA PRO A 46 4.88 -9.18 0.86
C PRO A 46 3.67 -8.29 1.19
N PHE A 47 3.78 -6.98 1.05
CA PHE A 47 2.72 -6.03 1.45
C PHE A 47 1.90 -5.49 0.27
N ASP A 48 2.02 -6.06 -0.93
CA ASP A 48 1.38 -5.55 -2.14
C ASP A 48 -0.15 -5.57 -2.10
N TRP A 49 -0.74 -6.68 -1.62
CA TRP A 49 -2.16 -6.97 -1.80
C TRP A 49 -2.87 -7.27 -0.47
N LEU A 50 -2.50 -6.55 0.58
CA LEU A 50 -3.05 -6.78 1.91
C LEU A 50 -3.25 -5.46 2.67
N VAL A 51 -4.04 -5.52 3.73
CA VAL A 51 -4.13 -4.44 4.71
C VAL A 51 -2.94 -4.55 5.65
N SER A 52 -2.19 -3.46 5.83
CA SER A 52 -1.08 -3.40 6.79
C SER A 52 -0.88 -1.98 7.32
N LYS A 53 -0.40 -1.87 8.56
CA LYS A 53 0.02 -0.61 9.18
C LYS A 53 1.53 -0.57 9.33
N LEU A 54 2.11 0.61 9.47
CA LEU A 54 3.57 0.78 9.48
C LEU A 54 4.25 0.08 10.67
N ASP A 55 3.63 0.10 11.84
CA ASP A 55 4.09 -0.63 13.02
C ASP A 55 4.13 -2.15 12.79
N ILE A 56 3.13 -2.68 12.09
CA ILE A 56 3.05 -4.10 11.74
C ILE A 56 4.08 -4.47 10.66
N ILE A 57 4.27 -3.61 9.67
CA ILE A 57 5.31 -3.79 8.65
C ILE A 57 6.69 -3.85 9.32
N LYS A 58 6.92 -2.95 10.26
CA LYS A 58 8.15 -2.93 11.06
C LYS A 58 8.33 -4.24 11.80
N ASP A 59 7.33 -4.70 12.56
CA ASP A 59 7.38 -5.96 13.30
C ASP A 59 7.61 -7.16 12.36
N CYS A 60 6.91 -7.23 11.23
CA CYS A 60 7.12 -8.28 10.23
C CYS A 60 8.58 -8.35 9.77
N ILE A 61 9.19 -7.20 9.48
CA ILE A 61 10.59 -7.15 9.04
C ILE A 61 11.53 -7.52 10.20
N GLU A 62 11.29 -7.04 11.42
CA GLU A 62 12.13 -7.34 12.59
C GLU A 62 12.08 -8.81 12.99
N THR A 63 10.90 -9.39 12.98
CA THR A 63 10.69 -10.81 13.35
C THR A 63 10.91 -11.79 12.20
N ARG A 64 11.40 -11.31 11.03
CA ARG A 64 11.54 -12.12 9.81
C ARG A 64 10.23 -12.80 9.41
N PHE A 65 9.12 -12.08 9.54
CA PHE A 65 7.78 -12.53 9.17
C PHE A 65 7.29 -13.78 9.94
N VAL A 66 7.86 -14.09 11.09
CA VAL A 66 7.46 -15.27 11.89
C VAL A 66 5.97 -15.24 12.24
N HIS A 67 5.45 -14.10 12.69
CA HIS A 67 4.03 -13.97 13.04
C HIS A 67 3.13 -13.85 11.82
N PHE A 68 3.64 -13.27 10.74
CA PHE A 68 2.95 -13.19 9.46
C PHE A 68 2.74 -14.57 8.80
N LEU A 69 3.75 -15.42 8.79
CA LEU A 69 3.69 -16.74 8.17
C LEU A 69 3.05 -17.82 9.06
N ASN A 70 2.78 -17.51 10.33
CA ASN A 70 2.16 -18.48 11.22
C ASN A 70 0.66 -18.60 10.94
N VAL A 71 0.24 -19.63 10.24
CA VAL A 71 -1.15 -19.88 9.86
C VAL A 71 -2.11 -19.94 11.04
N ASN A 72 -1.63 -20.34 12.23
CA ASN A 72 -2.45 -20.38 13.45
C ASN A 72 -2.78 -18.97 13.99
N ASN A 73 -2.13 -17.95 13.50
CA ASN A 73 -2.44 -16.56 13.86
C ASN A 73 -3.60 -15.97 13.06
N TYR A 74 -4.20 -16.73 12.12
CA TYR A 74 -5.22 -16.20 11.23
C TYR A 74 -6.60 -16.76 11.52
N ILE A 75 -7.59 -15.89 11.51
CA ILE A 75 -9.00 -16.25 11.47
C ILE A 75 -9.60 -15.81 10.13
N ILE A 76 -10.57 -16.59 9.66
CA ILE A 76 -11.31 -16.25 8.44
C ILE A 76 -12.48 -15.35 8.81
N GLN A 77 -12.54 -14.20 8.16
CA GLN A 77 -13.67 -13.28 8.24
C GLN A 77 -14.38 -13.25 6.90
N ASN A 78 -15.70 -13.45 6.93
CA ASN A 78 -16.54 -13.13 5.79
C ASN A 78 -16.73 -11.61 5.79
N THR A 79 -16.09 -10.92 4.88
CA THR A 79 -16.38 -9.52 4.66
C THR A 79 -17.72 -9.44 3.97
N GLU A 80 -18.76 -8.98 4.66
CA GLU A 80 -20.01 -8.64 4.01
C GLU A 80 -19.71 -7.59 2.96
N SER A 81 -20.05 -7.93 1.71
CA SER A 81 -19.97 -7.00 0.60
C SER A 81 -20.87 -5.82 0.91
N PHE A 82 -20.34 -4.61 0.97
CA PHE A 82 -21.14 -3.41 0.98
C PHE A 82 -21.99 -3.38 -0.30
N ASN A 83 -23.29 -3.51 -0.17
CA ASN A 83 -24.23 -3.19 -1.21
C ASN A 83 -24.16 -1.67 -1.44
N MET A 84 -23.41 -1.24 -2.43
CA MET A 84 -23.57 0.09 -2.99
C MET A 84 -24.88 0.08 -3.78
N THR A 85 -25.92 0.68 -3.22
CA THR A 85 -27.16 0.98 -3.91
C THR A 85 -26.87 2.03 -4.98
N ASP A 86 -27.39 1.74 -6.17
CA ASP A 86 -27.64 2.60 -7.32
C ASP A 86 -26.50 2.81 -8.32
N ASN A 87 -26.62 2.04 -9.42
CA ASN A 87 -26.04 2.25 -10.75
C ASN A 87 -24.57 1.86 -11.03
N VAL A 88 -23.88 1.17 -10.15
CA VAL A 88 -22.61 0.52 -10.49
C VAL A 88 -22.80 -0.99 -10.45
N LYS A 89 -22.44 -1.68 -11.54
CA LYS A 89 -22.41 -3.15 -11.61
C LYS A 89 -21.69 -3.68 -10.39
N THR A 90 -22.44 -4.35 -9.53
CA THR A 90 -21.98 -5.04 -8.34
C THR A 90 -20.93 -6.07 -8.72
N HIS A 91 -19.66 -5.74 -8.56
CA HIS A 91 -18.67 -6.76 -8.28
C HIS A 91 -18.89 -7.17 -6.82
N ILE A 92 -19.64 -8.24 -6.65
CA ILE A 92 -19.73 -8.94 -5.38
C ILE A 92 -18.39 -9.65 -5.23
N CYS A 93 -17.42 -8.96 -4.67
CA CYS A 93 -16.26 -9.62 -4.11
C CYS A 93 -16.71 -10.19 -2.75
N ASN A 94 -17.11 -11.44 -2.74
CA ASN A 94 -17.11 -12.24 -1.52
C ASN A 94 -15.63 -12.48 -1.16
N GLU A 95 -14.96 -11.44 -0.69
CA GLU A 95 -13.57 -11.54 -0.27
C GLU A 95 -13.55 -12.13 1.13
N ILE A 96 -13.01 -13.33 1.21
CA ILE A 96 -12.67 -13.97 2.48
C ILE A 96 -11.38 -13.29 2.94
N ALA A 97 -11.47 -12.43 3.95
CA ALA A 97 -10.28 -11.87 4.57
C ALA A 97 -9.72 -12.81 5.63
N GLN A 98 -8.45 -13.09 5.57
CA GLN A 98 -7.70 -13.72 6.65
C GLN A 98 -7.11 -12.62 7.55
N VAL A 99 -7.64 -12.46 8.76
CA VAL A 99 -7.17 -11.46 9.73
C VAL A 99 -6.14 -12.09 10.65
N ASN A 100 -4.99 -11.44 10.79
CA ASN A 100 -3.95 -11.88 11.70
C ASN A 100 -4.24 -11.39 13.12
N ILE A 101 -4.76 -12.29 13.97
CA ILE A 101 -5.17 -12.00 15.34
C ILE A 101 -4.01 -11.74 16.29
N TYR A 102 -2.78 -12.11 15.95
CA TYR A 102 -1.60 -11.80 16.75
C TYR A 102 -1.42 -10.29 16.93
N TYR A 103 -1.79 -9.52 15.91
CA TYR A 103 -1.67 -8.06 15.94
C TYR A 103 -2.92 -7.35 16.49
N GLU A 104 -4.06 -8.03 16.56
CA GLU A 104 -5.30 -7.41 17.00
C GLU A 104 -5.40 -7.36 18.53
N THR A 105 -5.89 -6.24 19.07
CA THR A 105 -6.02 -6.02 20.52
C THR A 105 -7.40 -6.41 21.05
N ASP A 106 -8.42 -6.43 20.21
CA ASP A 106 -9.80 -6.75 20.58
C ASP A 106 -10.35 -7.86 19.68
N ILE A 107 -9.98 -9.09 19.99
CA ILE A 107 -10.36 -10.28 19.20
C ILE A 107 -11.87 -10.54 19.29
N GLN A 108 -12.54 -10.18 20.38
CA GLN A 108 -13.96 -10.49 20.60
C GLN A 108 -14.87 -9.67 19.67
N ASN A 109 -14.45 -8.49 19.28
CA ASN A 109 -15.20 -7.58 18.42
C ASN A 109 -14.70 -7.55 16.96
N ILE A 110 -13.79 -8.43 16.57
CA ILE A 110 -13.23 -8.49 15.22
C ILE A 110 -14.32 -8.57 14.14
N GLN A 111 -15.41 -9.30 14.39
CA GLN A 111 -16.50 -9.48 13.42
C GLN A 111 -17.27 -8.18 13.11
N SER A 112 -17.23 -7.20 13.99
CA SER A 112 -17.87 -5.90 13.80
C SER A 112 -16.95 -4.85 13.18
N ILE A 113 -15.68 -5.19 12.99
CA ILE A 113 -14.67 -4.26 12.50
C ILE A 113 -14.68 -4.27 10.97
N GLN A 114 -14.77 -3.11 10.38
CA GLN A 114 -14.64 -2.98 8.91
C GLN A 114 -13.20 -3.30 8.47
N THR A 115 -13.03 -3.89 7.29
CA THR A 115 -11.75 -4.43 6.79
C THR A 115 -10.57 -3.46 6.88
N TYR A 116 -10.81 -2.16 6.80
CA TYR A 116 -9.75 -1.13 6.87
C TYR A 116 -9.29 -0.79 8.29
N HIS A 117 -9.95 -1.30 9.31
CA HIS A 117 -9.53 -1.16 10.71
C HIS A 117 -8.58 -2.28 11.15
N TYR A 118 -8.52 -3.38 10.41
CA TYR A 118 -7.56 -4.43 10.73
C TYR A 118 -6.12 -3.92 10.65
N LYS A 119 -5.27 -4.43 11.52
CA LYS A 119 -3.86 -4.10 11.52
C LYS A 119 -3.11 -4.88 10.44
N LEU A 120 -3.48 -6.15 10.27
CA LEU A 120 -2.99 -7.01 9.19
C LEU A 120 -4.10 -7.94 8.69
N ALA A 121 -4.45 -7.82 7.41
CA ALA A 121 -5.42 -8.72 6.78
C ALA A 121 -5.03 -9.04 5.32
N ILE A 122 -5.16 -10.31 4.97
CA ILE A 122 -4.88 -10.86 3.63
C ILE A 122 -6.20 -11.12 2.94
N ASN A 123 -6.47 -10.47 1.82
CA ASN A 123 -7.75 -10.54 1.12
C ASN A 123 -7.72 -11.42 -0.14
N HIS A 124 -6.55 -11.58 -0.78
CA HIS A 124 -6.45 -12.23 -2.10
C HIS A 124 -5.78 -13.60 -2.08
N HIS A 125 -5.25 -14.00 -0.93
CA HIS A 125 -4.52 -15.25 -0.74
C HIS A 125 -4.95 -15.94 0.53
N ASN A 126 -4.74 -17.25 0.59
CA ASN A 126 -5.03 -18.07 1.76
C ASN A 126 -3.76 -18.79 2.22
N LEU A 127 -3.19 -18.38 3.34
CA LEU A 127 -1.96 -18.98 3.89
C LEU A 127 -2.09 -20.45 4.26
N ASN A 128 -3.31 -20.98 4.40
CA ASN A 128 -3.53 -22.43 4.54
C ASN A 128 -3.37 -23.19 3.20
N ASN A 129 -3.23 -22.48 2.08
CA ASN A 129 -2.94 -23.06 0.78
C ASN A 129 -1.42 -23.01 0.56
N ASP A 130 -0.81 -24.16 0.25
CA ASP A 130 0.64 -24.27 0.06
C ASP A 130 1.19 -23.33 -1.04
N ASN A 131 0.45 -23.13 -2.13
CA ASN A 131 0.88 -22.25 -3.21
C ASN A 131 0.94 -20.78 -2.76
N ASP A 132 -0.06 -20.33 -1.99
CA ASP A 132 -0.12 -18.98 -1.46
C ASP A 132 0.91 -18.78 -0.36
N TYR A 133 1.13 -19.76 0.50
CA TYR A 133 2.19 -19.74 1.50
C TYR A 133 3.56 -19.59 0.84
N GLN A 134 3.86 -20.40 -0.17
CA GLN A 134 5.10 -20.32 -0.93
C GLN A 134 5.22 -19.00 -1.73
N TYR A 135 4.10 -18.44 -2.21
CA TYR A 135 4.09 -17.13 -2.84
C TYR A 135 4.61 -16.07 -1.87
N TYR A 136 4.09 -16.03 -0.63
CA TYR A 136 4.56 -15.07 0.38
C TYR A 136 6.02 -15.31 0.77
N GLN A 137 6.45 -16.56 0.92
CA GLN A 137 7.87 -16.85 1.18
C GLN A 137 8.77 -16.27 0.08
N ARG A 138 8.40 -16.42 -1.20
CA ARG A 138 9.16 -15.83 -2.31
C ARG A 138 9.15 -14.30 -2.26
N CYS A 139 8.02 -13.69 -1.95
CA CYS A 139 7.90 -12.23 -1.80
C CYS A 139 8.77 -11.69 -0.67
N ILE A 140 8.81 -12.39 0.46
CA ILE A 140 9.63 -12.05 1.63
C ILE A 140 11.11 -12.16 1.30
N ASN A 141 11.52 -13.25 0.66
CA ASN A 141 12.93 -13.43 0.25
C ASN A 141 13.36 -12.29 -0.70
N ARG A 142 12.56 -11.95 -1.71
CA ARG A 142 12.84 -10.82 -2.60
C ARG A 142 12.99 -9.50 -1.87
N LEU A 143 12.17 -9.25 -0.84
CA LEU A 143 12.28 -8.03 -0.04
C LEU A 143 13.64 -7.95 0.66
N TYR A 144 14.08 -9.04 1.29
CA TYR A 144 15.40 -9.07 1.94
C TYR A 144 16.54 -9.00 0.92
N GLU A 145 16.46 -9.73 -0.18
CA GLU A 145 17.44 -9.62 -1.28
C GLU A 145 17.54 -8.19 -1.78
N LEU A 146 16.40 -7.51 -1.99
CA LEU A 146 16.38 -6.11 -2.39
C LEU A 146 17.02 -5.20 -1.35
N PHE A 147 16.82 -5.46 -0.05
CA PHE A 147 17.40 -4.64 1.03
C PHE A 147 18.94 -4.70 1.02
N GLU A 148 19.54 -5.78 0.58
CA GLU A 148 20.99 -5.95 0.47
C GLU A 148 21.60 -5.26 -0.75
N THR A 149 20.79 -4.80 -1.71
CA THR A 149 21.29 -4.13 -2.90
C THR A 149 21.57 -2.64 -2.68
N ASP A 150 22.48 -2.07 -3.48
CA ASP A 150 22.73 -0.62 -3.53
C ASP A 150 21.81 0.11 -4.53
N ILE A 151 20.84 -0.59 -5.16
CA ILE A 151 19.87 0.00 -6.09
C ILE A 151 19.03 1.05 -5.33
N GLN A 152 18.69 2.14 -6.00
CA GLN A 152 17.74 3.12 -5.47
C GLN A 152 16.36 2.46 -5.27
N LYS A 153 15.78 2.63 -4.09
CA LYS A 153 14.48 2.07 -3.74
C LYS A 153 13.52 3.19 -3.38
N TYR A 154 12.27 3.03 -3.78
CA TYR A 154 11.17 3.87 -3.33
C TYR A 154 10.12 2.98 -2.69
N TYR A 155 9.53 3.41 -1.58
CA TYR A 155 8.35 2.75 -1.06
C TYR A 155 7.15 3.70 -1.06
N LEU A 156 5.99 3.12 -1.30
CA LEU A 156 4.73 3.82 -1.41
C LEU A 156 3.79 3.34 -0.29
N TYR A 157 3.28 4.28 0.50
CA TYR A 157 2.33 4.02 1.58
C TYR A 157 1.15 4.98 1.55
N PHE A 158 -0.07 4.45 1.66
CA PHE A 158 -1.29 5.22 1.75
C PHE A 158 -1.86 5.16 3.16
N HIS A 159 -2.21 6.31 3.73
CA HIS A 159 -2.77 6.43 5.08
C HIS A 159 -4.17 7.06 4.99
N PRO A 160 -5.26 6.25 5.05
CA PRO A 160 -6.62 6.75 5.01
C PRO A 160 -7.03 7.37 6.34
N ILE A 161 -7.78 8.49 6.28
CA ILE A 161 -8.30 9.23 7.43
C ILE A 161 -9.77 9.56 7.17
N MET A 162 -10.63 9.31 8.15
CA MET A 162 -12.09 9.38 8.02
C MET A 162 -12.65 10.81 7.97
N GLY A 163 -11.84 11.83 8.18
CA GLY A 163 -12.29 13.21 8.08
C GLY A 163 -11.23 14.23 8.44
N ILE A 164 -11.51 15.49 8.09
CA ILE A 164 -10.56 16.60 8.29
C ILE A 164 -10.28 16.86 9.79
N ASN A 165 -11.29 16.75 10.63
CA ASN A 165 -11.15 16.93 12.08
C ASN A 165 -10.29 15.82 12.69
N ASP A 166 -10.43 14.59 12.21
CA ASP A 166 -9.63 13.45 12.64
C ASP A 166 -8.16 13.65 12.21
N PHE A 167 -7.94 14.14 10.99
CA PHE A 167 -6.60 14.53 10.54
C PHE A 167 -5.98 15.64 11.41
N GLN A 168 -6.73 16.71 11.69
CA GLN A 168 -6.22 17.84 12.48
C GLN A 168 -5.84 17.40 13.90
N ASN A 169 -6.65 16.55 14.52
CA ASN A 169 -6.42 16.05 15.87
C ASN A 169 -5.25 15.07 15.96
N ASN A 170 -4.98 14.32 14.90
CA ASN A 170 -3.97 13.25 14.88
C ASN A 170 -2.74 13.55 14.04
N LYS A 171 -2.66 14.73 13.41
CA LYS A 171 -1.62 15.10 12.46
C LYS A 171 -0.20 14.88 12.98
N GLU A 172 0.08 15.32 14.19
CA GLU A 172 1.43 15.18 14.78
C GLU A 172 1.77 13.70 15.01
N ASN A 173 0.82 12.91 15.49
CA ASN A 173 1.02 11.47 15.70
C ASN A 173 1.31 10.75 14.38
N ILE A 174 0.56 11.07 13.32
CA ILE A 174 0.75 10.51 11.98
C ILE A 174 2.12 10.88 11.42
N LEU A 175 2.52 12.13 11.55
CA LEU A 175 3.84 12.58 11.09
C LEU A 175 4.97 11.91 11.86
N ASN A 176 4.82 11.75 13.17
CA ASN A 176 5.78 11.04 14.02
C ASN A 176 5.87 9.54 13.65
N GLU A 177 4.74 8.91 13.33
CA GLU A 177 4.72 7.52 12.84
C GLU A 177 5.52 7.38 11.53
N PHE A 178 5.32 8.29 10.59
CA PHE A 178 6.07 8.29 9.32
C PHE A 178 7.56 8.56 9.52
N ASP A 179 7.92 9.53 10.37
CA ASP A 179 9.32 9.82 10.71
C ASP A 179 10.00 8.59 11.34
N ASN A 180 9.35 7.95 12.31
CA ASN A 180 9.86 6.77 13.01
C ASN A 180 10.02 5.58 12.05
N PHE A 181 9.02 5.34 11.19
CA PHE A 181 9.11 4.26 10.21
C PHE A 181 10.18 4.53 9.17
N ASN A 182 10.29 5.77 8.68
CA ASN A 182 11.30 6.12 7.70
C ASN A 182 12.71 6.01 8.28
N GLN A 183 12.92 6.42 9.53
CA GLN A 183 14.20 6.21 10.21
C GLN A 183 14.53 4.73 10.32
N TYR A 184 13.57 3.92 10.75
CA TYR A 184 13.73 2.47 10.86
C TYR A 184 14.12 1.82 9.52
N ILE A 185 13.42 2.13 8.43
CA ILE A 185 13.66 1.45 7.16
C ILE A 185 15.00 1.85 6.53
N ILE A 186 15.47 3.08 6.76
CA ILE A 186 16.79 3.53 6.32
C ILE A 186 17.92 2.79 7.04
N GLU A 187 17.69 2.35 8.26
CA GLU A 187 18.64 1.51 9.00
C GLU A 187 18.70 0.07 8.46
N LYS A 188 17.61 -0.40 7.83
CA LYS A 188 17.52 -1.76 7.27
C LYS A 188 18.07 -1.88 5.86
N THR A 189 18.02 -0.80 5.07
CA THR A 189 18.52 -0.83 3.69
C THR A 189 19.01 0.55 3.25
N LYS A 190 20.01 0.55 2.37
CA LYS A 190 20.55 1.77 1.77
C LYS A 190 19.67 2.27 0.63
N ASN A 191 19.82 3.54 0.28
CA ASN A 191 19.23 4.14 -0.92
C ASN A 191 17.71 3.92 -1.01
N ILE A 192 16.98 4.15 0.09
CA ILE A 192 15.52 4.05 0.13
C ILE A 192 14.89 5.42 0.40
N PHE A 193 13.80 5.72 -0.32
CA PHE A 193 13.06 6.97 -0.23
C PHE A 193 11.55 6.69 -0.06
N GLY A 194 10.94 7.34 0.92
CA GLY A 194 9.51 7.16 1.25
C GLY A 194 8.60 8.13 0.48
N ILE A 195 7.47 7.61 0.00
CA ILE A 195 6.39 8.40 -0.58
C ILE A 195 5.11 8.04 0.17
N TYR A 196 4.62 9.00 0.95
CA TYR A 196 3.42 8.84 1.76
C TYR A 196 2.27 9.66 1.17
N PHE A 197 1.10 9.03 1.09
CA PHE A 197 -0.14 9.71 0.77
C PHE A 197 -1.08 9.63 1.95
N ILE A 198 -1.47 10.78 2.50
CA ILE A 198 -2.55 10.90 3.48
C ILE A 198 -3.83 11.16 2.70
N LEU A 199 -4.79 10.26 2.84
CA LEU A 199 -6.06 10.31 2.12
C LEU A 199 -7.15 10.72 3.11
N ILE A 200 -7.64 11.95 2.99
CA ILE A 200 -8.64 12.51 3.90
C ILE A 200 -10.01 12.47 3.24
N LYS A 201 -10.99 11.82 3.89
CA LYS A 201 -12.38 11.86 3.48
C LYS A 201 -12.92 13.28 3.54
N HIS A 202 -13.38 13.82 2.40
CA HIS A 202 -13.91 15.16 2.30
C HIS A 202 -14.86 15.30 1.10
N ASN A 203 -15.95 16.05 1.26
CA ASN A 203 -17.00 16.16 0.26
C ASN A 203 -16.76 17.24 -0.81
N GLU A 204 -15.68 18.01 -0.68
CA GLU A 204 -15.34 19.07 -1.63
C GLU A 204 -14.08 18.69 -2.44
N ASN A 205 -14.08 19.06 -3.72
CA ASN A 205 -12.90 18.88 -4.58
C ASN A 205 -11.79 19.85 -4.17
N ILE A 206 -10.92 19.42 -3.28
CA ILE A 206 -9.74 20.16 -2.85
C ILE A 206 -8.52 19.56 -3.55
N LYS A 207 -7.63 20.41 -4.01
CA LYS A 207 -6.37 19.99 -4.65
C LYS A 207 -5.44 19.33 -3.65
N SER A 208 -4.58 18.45 -4.14
CA SER A 208 -3.50 17.85 -3.36
C SER A 208 -2.57 18.93 -2.79
N ILE A 209 -2.09 18.68 -1.59
CA ILE A 209 -1.14 19.53 -0.91
C ILE A 209 0.11 18.72 -0.58
N LYS A 210 1.30 19.21 -0.95
CA LYS A 210 2.55 18.65 -0.45
C LYS A 210 2.75 19.16 0.98
N LEU A 211 2.65 18.27 1.95
CA LEU A 211 2.72 18.62 3.36
C LEU A 211 4.17 18.72 3.87
N LYS A 212 5.02 17.80 3.44
CA LYS A 212 6.41 17.71 3.88
C LYS A 212 7.29 17.21 2.74
N GLU A 213 8.43 17.85 2.58
CA GLU A 213 9.50 17.42 1.69
C GLU A 213 10.78 17.27 2.50
N SER A 214 11.47 16.18 2.31
CA SER A 214 12.79 15.95 2.91
C SER A 214 13.70 15.24 1.91
N GLN A 215 14.97 15.10 2.25
CA GLN A 215 15.90 14.29 1.45
C GLN A 215 15.62 12.78 1.50
N LYS A 216 14.72 12.34 2.38
CA LYS A 216 14.48 10.93 2.68
C LYS A 216 13.05 10.47 2.38
N TYR A 217 12.09 11.38 2.31
CA TYR A 217 10.69 11.09 2.01
C TYR A 217 9.87 12.33 1.67
N ASN A 218 8.75 12.13 0.99
CA ASN A 218 7.72 13.13 0.72
C ASN A 218 6.38 12.70 1.30
N ILE A 219 5.59 13.66 1.80
CA ILE A 219 4.22 13.46 2.24
C ILE A 219 3.29 14.34 1.40
N PHE A 220 2.29 13.70 0.78
CA PHE A 220 1.22 14.35 0.05
C PHE A 220 -0.10 14.15 0.80
N VAL A 221 -0.89 15.20 0.90
CA VAL A 221 -2.26 15.13 1.44
C VAL A 221 -3.23 15.26 0.29
N LEU A 222 -4.13 14.30 0.17
CA LEU A 222 -5.20 14.27 -0.82
C LEU A 222 -6.55 14.29 -0.12
N TYR A 223 -7.43 15.19 -0.56
CA TYR A 223 -8.81 15.23 -0.10
C TYR A 223 -9.66 14.42 -1.09
N CYS A 224 -10.31 13.40 -0.58
CA CYS A 224 -11.00 12.40 -1.37
C CYS A 224 -12.48 12.39 -1.01
N ASN A 225 -13.36 12.12 -1.99
CA ASN A 225 -14.78 11.99 -1.71
C ASN A 225 -15.09 10.70 -0.91
N ASP A 226 -16.33 10.58 -0.42
CA ASP A 226 -16.76 9.53 0.50
C ASP A 226 -16.43 8.10 0.07
N ASN A 227 -16.48 7.82 -1.23
CA ASN A 227 -16.29 6.47 -1.77
C ASN A 227 -14.82 6.01 -1.74
N PHE A 228 -13.89 6.93 -1.50
CA PHE A 228 -12.46 6.63 -1.49
C PHE A 228 -12.01 5.97 -0.18
N VAL A 229 -12.60 6.34 0.94
CA VAL A 229 -12.17 5.88 2.27
C VAL A 229 -12.93 4.65 2.72
N ASP A 230 -14.19 4.47 2.31
CA ASP A 230 -15.10 3.42 2.81
C ASP A 230 -14.91 2.02 2.20
N GLY A 231 -13.81 1.76 1.55
CA GLY A 231 -13.42 0.40 1.21
C GLY A 231 -13.75 -0.11 -0.19
N GLY A 232 -14.60 0.56 -0.93
CA GLY A 232 -14.63 0.39 -2.38
C GLY A 232 -13.41 1.12 -2.92
N GLY A 233 -12.25 0.50 -2.94
CA GLY A 233 -11.01 1.20 -3.26
C GLY A 233 -11.18 2.16 -4.44
N PRO A 234 -10.55 3.32 -4.43
CA PRO A 234 -10.66 4.36 -5.48
C PRO A 234 -10.30 3.84 -6.87
N PHE A 235 -9.88 2.60 -6.93
CA PHE A 235 -9.31 1.93 -8.07
C PHE A 235 -10.24 0.90 -8.70
N MET A 236 -11.34 0.55 -8.03
CA MET A 236 -12.37 -0.33 -8.56
C MET A 236 -13.57 0.41 -9.14
N GLY A 237 -13.71 1.70 -8.91
CA GLY A 237 -14.79 2.55 -9.43
C GLY A 237 -14.28 3.72 -10.28
N ASN A 238 -15.18 4.35 -11.03
CA ASN A 238 -14.92 5.46 -11.95
C ASN A 238 -14.52 6.80 -11.29
N HIS A 239 -13.82 6.78 -10.16
CA HIS A 239 -13.36 7.99 -9.46
C HIS A 239 -12.03 8.46 -10.06
N TYR A 240 -12.13 9.08 -11.24
CA TYR A 240 -10.98 9.44 -12.08
C TYR A 240 -10.12 10.58 -11.51
N ILE A 241 -10.70 11.48 -10.72
CA ILE A 241 -10.00 12.73 -10.34
C ILE A 241 -8.84 12.44 -9.38
N GLU A 242 -9.09 11.75 -8.29
CA GLU A 242 -8.06 11.47 -7.27
C GLU A 242 -7.00 10.50 -7.80
N LYS A 243 -7.42 9.55 -8.64
CA LYS A 243 -6.50 8.62 -9.31
C LYS A 243 -5.54 9.36 -10.22
N GLU A 244 -6.03 10.25 -11.06
CA GLU A 244 -5.21 11.04 -11.99
C GLU A 244 -4.25 11.96 -11.23
N GLU A 245 -4.66 12.51 -10.10
CA GLU A 245 -3.81 13.34 -9.27
C GLU A 245 -2.64 12.54 -8.66
N VAL A 246 -2.91 11.37 -8.06
CA VAL A 246 -1.86 10.47 -7.57
C VAL A 246 -0.93 10.05 -8.71
N LEU A 247 -1.48 9.66 -9.85
CA LEU A 247 -0.70 9.29 -11.03
C LEU A 247 0.17 10.46 -11.53
N SER A 248 -0.36 11.68 -11.52
CA SER A 248 0.39 12.89 -11.90
C SER A 248 1.57 13.15 -10.94
N ILE A 249 1.33 13.06 -9.63
CA ILE A 249 2.39 13.21 -8.63
C ILE A 249 3.47 12.15 -8.82
N LEU A 250 3.08 10.89 -8.95
CA LEU A 250 4.02 9.79 -9.10
C LEU A 250 4.78 9.85 -10.44
N LYS A 251 4.13 10.26 -11.53
CA LYS A 251 4.81 10.52 -12.81
C LYS A 251 5.90 11.58 -12.65
N ASN A 252 5.62 12.68 -11.97
CA ASN A 252 6.60 13.74 -11.73
C ASN A 252 7.80 13.31 -10.85
N ILE A 253 7.64 12.23 -10.06
CA ILE A 253 8.74 11.68 -9.24
C ILE A 253 9.56 10.66 -10.03
N PHE A 254 8.93 9.87 -10.91
CA PHE A 254 9.54 8.69 -11.53
C PHE A 254 9.84 8.85 -13.02
N ILE A 255 9.24 9.82 -13.68
CA ILE A 255 9.34 10.05 -15.13
C ILE A 255 9.82 11.46 -15.42
#